data_b256df64478e9663244c6c89256bd804
#
_entry.id   b256df64478e9663244c6c89256bd804
#
_cell.length_a   1.000
_cell.length_b   1.000
_cell.length_c   1.000
_cell.angle_alpha   90.00
_cell.angle_beta   90.00
_cell.angle_gamma   90.00
#
_symmetry.space_group_name_H-M   'P 1'
#
loop_
_entity.id
_entity.type
_entity.pdbx_description
1 polymer ?
#
loop_
_entity_poly.entity_id
_entity_poly.type
_entity_poly.pdbx_seq_one_letter_code
_entity_poly.pdbx_strand_id
1 'polypeptide(L)'
;MYKRQRLHRSELAVPGSNPKMFEKALKSNADYIFLDLEDAVSPNDKIDARKNVIDAIKEYNWREEGKTISIRINGLDTHYMYRDVIEIIEEVGDKIDTLLIPKVGSSSDVYMVDCMLNQIEQN
;
A
#
# COMPACT_ATOMS: atom_id res chain seq x y z
N MET A 1 7.83 -5.34 -18.21
CA MET A 1 8.80 -6.30 -17.66
C MET A 1 8.08 -7.30 -16.76
N TYR A 2 8.30 -8.57 -16.97
CA TYR A 2 7.67 -9.63 -16.19
C TYR A 2 8.32 -9.73 -14.80
N LYS A 3 7.57 -9.45 -13.74
CA LYS A 3 8.09 -9.58 -12.38
C LYS A 3 7.97 -11.03 -11.92
N ARG A 4 9.07 -11.57 -11.39
CA ARG A 4 9.06 -12.91 -10.82
C ARG A 4 8.12 -12.96 -9.63
N GLN A 5 7.20 -13.92 -9.63
CA GLN A 5 6.29 -14.12 -8.49
C GLN A 5 7.05 -14.68 -7.29
N ARG A 6 6.65 -14.25 -6.11
CA ARG A 6 7.17 -14.73 -4.85
C ARG A 6 6.13 -15.59 -4.15
N LEU A 7 6.58 -16.53 -3.34
CA LEU A 7 5.68 -17.33 -2.52
C LEU A 7 5.18 -16.46 -1.35
N HIS A 8 3.88 -16.45 -1.16
CA HIS A 8 3.23 -15.74 -0.05
C HIS A 8 2.52 -16.77 0.84
N ARG A 9 3.19 -17.20 1.91
CA ARG A 9 2.64 -18.15 2.87
C ARG A 9 1.84 -17.47 3.97
N SER A 10 2.19 -16.23 4.25
CA SER A 10 1.58 -15.45 5.31
C SER A 10 1.51 -13.98 4.94
N GLU A 11 0.51 -13.31 5.47
CA GLU A 11 0.17 -11.93 5.20
C GLU A 11 -0.02 -11.20 6.52
N LEU A 12 0.63 -10.06 6.68
CA LEU A 12 0.54 -9.24 7.88
C LEU A 12 0.02 -7.85 7.55
N ALA A 13 -1.07 -7.48 8.21
CA ALA A 13 -1.64 -6.14 8.10
C ALA A 13 -1.05 -5.23 9.18
N VAL A 14 -0.62 -4.04 8.80
CA VAL A 14 -0.04 -3.06 9.73
C VAL A 14 -0.76 -1.72 9.54
N PRO A 15 -1.40 -1.18 10.60
CA PRO A 15 -2.07 0.12 10.48
C PRO A 15 -1.09 1.23 10.12
N GLY A 16 -1.42 2.01 9.10
CA GLY A 16 -0.61 3.16 8.71
C GLY A 16 -0.56 4.25 9.77
N SER A 17 -1.50 4.26 10.69
CA SER A 17 -1.55 5.21 11.80
C SER A 17 -0.61 4.87 12.95
N ASN A 18 0.07 3.72 12.91
CA ASN A 18 0.94 3.28 14.00
C ASN A 18 2.36 2.97 13.51
N PRO A 19 3.20 4.00 13.33
CA PRO A 19 4.57 3.81 12.82
C PRO A 19 5.45 2.88 13.67
N LYS A 20 5.14 2.74 14.96
CA LYS A 20 5.90 1.87 15.86
C LYS A 20 5.83 0.39 15.47
N MET A 21 4.81 0.00 14.72
CA MET A 21 4.63 -1.37 14.28
C MET A 21 5.42 -1.68 12.99
N PHE A 22 5.89 -0.68 12.27
CA PHE A 22 6.53 -0.88 10.96
C PHE A 22 7.84 -1.67 11.08
N GLU A 23 8.69 -1.32 12.01
CA GLU A 23 9.96 -2.03 12.21
C GLU A 23 9.74 -3.47 12.65
N LYS A 24 8.76 -3.71 13.51
CA LYS A 24 8.40 -5.07 13.94
C LYS A 24 7.90 -5.91 12.77
N ALA A 25 7.10 -5.31 11.88
CA ALA A 25 6.63 -5.99 10.69
C ALA A 25 7.78 -6.34 9.75
N LEU A 26 8.71 -5.42 9.56
CA LEU A 26 9.90 -5.63 8.74
C LEU A 26 10.73 -6.82 9.23
N LYS A 27 10.85 -6.99 10.53
CA LYS A 27 11.61 -8.07 11.17
C LYS A 27 10.82 -9.35 11.39
N SER A 28 9.52 -9.35 11.08
CA SER A 28 8.66 -10.52 11.24
C SER A 28 8.98 -11.62 10.22
N ASN A 29 8.40 -12.79 10.42
CA ASN A 29 8.52 -13.91 9.47
C ASN A 29 7.46 -13.88 8.36
N ALA A 30 6.62 -12.86 8.30
CA ALA A 30 5.60 -12.74 7.25
C ALA A 30 6.26 -12.50 5.89
N ASP A 31 5.73 -13.13 4.86
CA ASP A 31 6.22 -12.98 3.49
C ASP A 31 5.66 -11.71 2.81
N TYR A 32 4.41 -11.39 3.13
CA TYR A 32 3.67 -10.28 2.53
C TYR A 32 3.23 -9.33 3.64
N ILE A 33 3.62 -8.07 3.50
CA ILE A 33 3.23 -7.01 4.44
C ILE A 33 2.38 -6.01 3.68
N PHE A 34 1.21 -5.65 4.21
CA PHE A 34 0.51 -4.49 3.69
C PHE A 34 0.31 -3.44 4.76
N LEU A 35 0.66 -2.21 4.42
CA LEU A 35 0.44 -1.05 5.26
C LEU A 35 -0.96 -0.53 4.98
N ASP A 36 -1.79 -0.44 6.01
CA ASP A 36 -3.21 -0.20 5.84
C ASP A 36 -3.59 1.27 6.00
N LEU A 37 -4.34 1.78 5.03
CA LEU A 37 -4.94 3.11 5.08
C LEU A 37 -6.46 3.05 5.24
N GLU A 38 -7.04 1.85 5.20
CA GLU A 38 -8.49 1.63 5.16
C GLU A 38 -9.06 1.36 6.56
N ASP A 39 -9.52 0.14 6.82
CA ASP A 39 -10.32 -0.16 8.02
C ASP A 39 -9.56 -0.03 9.34
N ALA A 40 -8.25 -0.26 9.35
CA ALA A 40 -7.45 -0.17 10.56
C ALA A 40 -7.07 1.28 10.94
N VAL A 41 -7.48 2.26 10.14
CA VAL A 41 -7.16 3.67 10.35
C VAL A 41 -8.45 4.48 10.49
N SER A 42 -8.59 5.20 11.61
CA SER A 42 -9.76 6.05 11.82
C SER A 42 -9.77 7.24 10.84
N PRO A 43 -10.97 7.82 10.56
CA PRO A 43 -11.05 8.97 9.66
C PRO A 43 -10.15 10.13 10.05
N ASN A 44 -9.98 10.39 11.35
CA ASN A 44 -9.15 11.48 11.83
C ASN A 44 -7.64 11.26 11.59
N ASP A 45 -7.24 10.02 11.40
CA ASP A 45 -5.83 9.65 11.26
C ASP A 45 -5.42 9.40 9.80
N LYS A 46 -6.35 9.46 8.85
CA LYS A 46 -6.08 9.02 7.47
C LYS A 46 -5.02 9.86 6.75
N ILE A 47 -4.99 11.15 6.97
CA ILE A 47 -4.00 12.03 6.34
C ILE A 47 -2.61 11.73 6.89
N ASP A 48 -2.48 11.63 8.21
CA ASP A 48 -1.21 11.31 8.85
C ASP A 48 -0.75 9.89 8.52
N ALA A 49 -1.67 8.94 8.43
CA ALA A 49 -1.37 7.57 8.06
C ALA A 49 -0.76 7.48 6.65
N ARG A 50 -1.29 8.24 5.71
CA ARG A 50 -0.74 8.29 4.34
C ARG A 50 0.70 8.77 4.37
N LYS A 51 0.98 9.83 5.10
CA LYS A 51 2.34 10.34 5.25
C LYS A 51 3.26 9.34 5.93
N ASN A 52 2.80 8.70 7.00
CA ASN A 52 3.56 7.68 7.71
C ASN A 52 3.94 6.52 6.79
N VAL A 53 3.01 6.07 5.96
CA VAL A 53 3.23 4.97 5.02
C VAL A 53 4.27 5.37 3.97
N ILE A 54 4.16 6.55 3.40
CA ILE A 54 5.14 7.04 2.43
C ILE A 54 6.54 7.09 3.06
N ASP A 55 6.65 7.63 4.27
CA ASP A 55 7.92 7.70 4.98
C ASP A 55 8.50 6.31 5.27
N ALA A 56 7.65 5.35 5.65
CA ALA A 56 8.08 3.98 5.92
C ALA A 56 8.60 3.28 4.66
N ILE A 57 7.99 3.52 3.52
CA ILE A 57 8.46 2.96 2.25
C ILE A 57 9.82 3.56 1.86
N LYS A 58 10.04 4.84 2.14
CA LYS A 58 11.32 5.51 1.88
C LYS A 58 12.42 5.06 2.85
N GLU A 59 12.08 4.87 4.12
CA GLU A 59 13.04 4.61 5.19
C GLU A 59 13.53 3.16 5.22
N TYR A 60 12.62 2.20 5.06
CA TYR A 60 12.93 0.79 5.20
C TYR A 60 13.10 0.11 3.84
N ASN A 61 14.05 -0.81 3.75
CA ASN A 61 14.24 -1.62 2.54
C ASN A 61 13.52 -2.97 2.69
N TRP A 62 12.21 -2.95 2.45
CA TRP A 62 11.35 -4.12 2.60
C TRP A 62 11.77 -5.29 1.72
N ARG A 63 12.18 -5.02 0.49
CA ARG A 63 12.56 -6.06 -0.47
C ARG A 63 13.84 -6.78 -0.06
N GLU A 64 14.82 -6.07 0.50
CA GLU A 64 16.05 -6.69 1.00
C GLU A 64 15.79 -7.61 2.17
N GLU A 65 14.76 -7.32 2.97
CA GLU A 65 14.33 -8.18 4.07
C GLU A 65 13.46 -9.35 3.59
N GLY A 66 13.33 -9.55 2.28
CA GLY A 66 12.56 -10.64 1.70
C GLY A 66 11.05 -10.44 1.70
N LYS A 67 10.58 -9.22 1.92
CA LYS A 67 9.16 -8.91 2.01
C LYS A 67 8.60 -8.49 0.65
N THR A 68 7.37 -8.93 0.35
CA THR A 68 6.53 -8.27 -0.64
C THR A 68 5.79 -7.17 0.10
N ILE A 69 5.92 -5.94 -0.37
CA ILE A 69 5.33 -4.78 0.30
C ILE A 69 4.17 -4.22 -0.51
N SER A 70 3.07 -4.02 0.16
CA SER A 70 1.83 -3.51 -0.42
C SER A 70 1.25 -2.41 0.46
N ILE A 71 0.34 -1.64 -0.11
CA ILE A 71 -0.43 -0.65 0.62
C ILE A 71 -1.90 -0.91 0.31
N ARG A 72 -2.73 -1.03 1.35
CA ARG A 72 -4.18 -1.10 1.15
C ARG A 72 -4.75 0.30 1.17
N ILE A 73 -5.23 0.77 0.02
CA ILE A 73 -5.83 2.08 -0.14
C ILE A 73 -7.26 2.10 0.41
N ASN A 74 -7.83 3.29 0.57
CA ASN A 74 -9.24 3.42 0.93
C ASN A 74 -10.15 3.01 -0.22
N GLY A 75 -11.42 2.73 0.09
CA GLY A 75 -12.38 2.30 -0.90
C GLY A 75 -12.74 3.37 -1.93
N LEU A 76 -13.19 2.92 -3.11
CA LEU A 76 -13.58 3.79 -4.21
C LEU A 76 -14.77 4.70 -3.89
N ASP A 77 -15.58 4.29 -2.92
CA ASP A 77 -16.74 5.05 -2.43
C ASP A 77 -16.37 6.13 -1.39
N THR A 78 -15.09 6.31 -1.11
CA THR A 78 -14.60 7.32 -0.17
C THR A 78 -13.95 8.49 -0.90
N HIS A 79 -13.82 9.61 -0.19
CA HIS A 79 -13.10 10.77 -0.71
C HIS A 79 -11.59 10.71 -0.48
N TYR A 80 -11.09 9.62 0.08
CA TYR A 80 -9.66 9.44 0.36
C TYR A 80 -8.90 8.74 -0.76
N MET A 81 -9.57 7.87 -1.52
CA MET A 81 -8.92 6.93 -2.43
C MET A 81 -8.06 7.61 -3.49
N TYR A 82 -8.57 8.65 -4.13
CA TYR A 82 -7.84 9.29 -5.23
C TYR A 82 -6.51 9.89 -4.77
N ARG A 83 -6.49 10.48 -3.57
CA ARG A 83 -5.26 11.03 -3.00
C ARG A 83 -4.32 9.93 -2.53
N ASP A 84 -4.84 8.83 -2.01
CA ASP A 84 -4.02 7.68 -1.65
C ASP A 84 -3.24 7.20 -2.87
N VAL A 85 -3.91 6.99 -3.99
CA VAL A 85 -3.26 6.50 -5.21
C VAL A 85 -2.27 7.53 -5.74
N ILE A 86 -2.69 8.78 -5.90
CA ILE A 86 -1.86 9.81 -6.50
C ILE A 86 -0.60 10.06 -5.65
N GLU A 87 -0.78 10.35 -4.37
CA GLU A 87 0.35 10.73 -3.51
C GLU A 87 1.33 9.59 -3.28
N ILE A 88 0.82 8.37 -3.07
CA ILE A 88 1.67 7.22 -2.83
C ILE A 88 2.44 6.84 -4.08
N ILE A 89 1.76 6.74 -5.22
CA ILE A 89 2.42 6.27 -6.44
C ILE A 89 3.41 7.32 -6.98
N GLU A 90 3.08 8.60 -6.90
CA GLU A 90 4.02 9.65 -7.30
C GLU A 90 5.29 9.65 -6.46
N GLU A 91 5.17 9.42 -5.15
CA GLU A 91 6.30 9.48 -4.22
C GLU A 91 7.10 8.18 -4.14
N VAL A 92 6.43 7.04 -4.08
CA VAL A 92 7.07 5.76 -3.76
C VAL A 92 6.61 4.59 -4.63
N GLY A 93 5.92 4.85 -5.74
CA GLY A 93 5.35 3.78 -6.57
C GLY A 93 6.38 2.77 -7.07
N ASP A 94 7.59 3.19 -7.32
CA ASP A 94 8.70 2.33 -7.76
C ASP A 94 9.22 1.41 -6.65
N LYS A 95 8.88 1.68 -5.40
CA LYS A 95 9.36 0.94 -4.22
C LYS A 95 8.34 -0.01 -3.62
N ILE A 96 7.10 0.02 -4.10
CA ILE A 96 6.06 -0.92 -3.66
C ILE A 96 5.83 -1.99 -4.72
N ASP A 97 5.35 -3.15 -4.29
CA ASP A 97 5.10 -4.27 -5.20
C ASP A 97 3.67 -4.28 -5.73
N THR A 98 2.70 -4.00 -4.87
CA THR A 98 1.27 -4.03 -5.23
C THR A 98 0.48 -2.98 -4.47
N LEU A 99 -0.70 -2.64 -5.02
CA LEU A 99 -1.74 -1.94 -4.29
C LEU A 99 -2.86 -2.93 -3.97
N LEU A 100 -3.33 -2.93 -2.74
CA LEU A 100 -4.45 -3.75 -2.31
C LEU A 100 -5.71 -2.90 -2.33
N ILE A 101 -6.63 -3.25 -3.21
CA ILE A 101 -7.89 -2.52 -3.40
C ILE A 101 -8.95 -3.16 -2.51
N PRO A 102 -9.52 -2.43 -1.52
CA PRO A 102 -10.50 -3.01 -0.63
C PRO A 102 -11.89 -3.07 -1.25
N LYS A 103 -12.69 -4.00 -0.79
CA LYS A 103 -14.14 -4.06 -1.06
C LYS A 103 -14.52 -3.95 -2.53
N VAL A 104 -13.76 -4.62 -3.38
CA VAL A 104 -14.02 -4.66 -4.83
C VAL A 104 -15.37 -5.32 -5.10
N GLY A 105 -16.28 -4.60 -5.75
CA GLY A 105 -17.60 -5.09 -6.10
C GLY A 105 -17.75 -5.52 -7.55
N SER A 106 -16.90 -5.01 -8.45
CA SER A 106 -16.93 -5.33 -9.86
C SER A 106 -15.56 -5.12 -10.51
N SER A 107 -15.41 -5.62 -11.73
CA SER A 107 -14.17 -5.41 -12.51
C SER A 107 -13.92 -3.93 -12.81
N SER A 108 -14.96 -3.11 -12.85
CA SER A 108 -14.83 -1.66 -13.06
C SER A 108 -14.03 -0.98 -11.95
N ASP A 109 -14.13 -1.48 -10.72
CA ASP A 109 -13.38 -0.93 -9.59
C ASP A 109 -11.88 -1.10 -9.80
N VAL A 110 -11.46 -2.26 -10.26
CA VAL A 110 -10.05 -2.54 -10.57
C VAL A 110 -9.60 -1.71 -11.78
N TYR A 111 -10.44 -1.63 -12.81
CA TYR A 111 -10.15 -0.87 -14.02
C TYR A 111 -9.91 0.62 -13.73
N MET A 112 -10.70 1.21 -12.84
CA MET A 112 -10.53 2.61 -12.45
C MET A 112 -9.14 2.86 -11.85
N VAL A 113 -8.72 2.00 -10.92
CA VAL A 113 -7.39 2.13 -10.30
C VAL A 113 -6.28 1.91 -11.33
N ASP A 114 -6.45 0.94 -12.21
CA ASP A 114 -5.49 0.66 -13.28
C ASP A 114 -5.32 1.87 -14.21
N CYS A 115 -6.41 2.54 -14.58
CA CYS A 115 -6.34 3.77 -15.39
C CYS A 115 -5.57 4.88 -14.67
N MET A 116 -5.78 5.05 -13.36
CA MET A 116 -5.05 6.05 -12.58
C MET A 116 -3.56 5.73 -12.53
N LEU A 117 -3.21 4.48 -12.29
CA LEU A 117 -1.81 4.04 -12.28
C LEU A 117 -1.13 4.29 -13.62
N ASN A 118 -1.79 3.96 -14.72
CA ASN A 118 -1.24 4.18 -16.05
C ASN A 118 -0.96 5.66 -16.32
N GLN A 119 -1.85 6.55 -15.90
CA GLN A 119 -1.65 7.99 -16.07
C GLN A 119 -0.47 8.50 -15.24
N ILE A 120 -0.35 8.06 -13.99
CA ILE A 120 0.71 8.47 -13.10
C ILE A 120 2.07 7.97 -13.60
N GLU A 121 2.12 6.72 -14.03
CA GLU A 121 3.36 6.06 -14.45
C GLU A 121 3.90 6.59 -15.79
N GLN A 122 3.09 7.31 -16.57
CA GLN A 122 3.53 7.93 -17.81
C GLN A 122 4.23 9.27 -17.62
N ASN A 123 4.18 9.82 -16.44
CA ASN A 123 4.83 11.11 -16.15
C ASN A 123 6.33 10.98 -15.89
#